data_825c63a916ab6225502517c970ed3cf5
#
_entry.id   825c63a916ab6225502517c970ed3cf5
#
_cell.length_a   1.000
_cell.length_b   1.000
_cell.length_c   1.000
_cell.angle_alpha   90.00
_cell.angle_beta   90.00
_cell.angle_gamma   90.00
#
_symmetry.space_group_name_H-M   'P 1'
#
loop_
_entity.id
_entity.type
_entity.pdbx_description
1 polymer ?
#
loop_
_entity_poly.entity_id
_entity_poly.type
_entity_poly.pdbx_seq_one_letter_code
_entity_poly.pdbx_strand_id
1 'polypeptide(L)'
;MPKSELTNEADLADLQRFRLLVAAIRDYAVYMLDANGHVVSWNAGAQRFKGYSEDEIRGQHFSRFYTLEDQAAGVPQAALRTAAANGRFEAEGWRVRKDGTRFWASVVIDVIPD
;
A
#
# COMPACT_ATOMS: atom_id res chain seq x y z
N MET A 1 -20.22 -11.34 -17.14
CA MET A 1 -19.18 -11.76 -18.04
C MET A 1 -17.84 -11.14 -17.71
N PRO A 2 -16.84 -11.94 -17.52
CA PRO A 2 -15.53 -11.38 -17.17
C PRO A 2 -14.91 -10.63 -18.35
N LYS A 3 -14.22 -9.57 -18.04
CA LYS A 3 -13.42 -8.84 -19.01
C LYS A 3 -12.00 -9.36 -18.92
N SER A 4 -11.50 -9.89 -20.02
CA SER A 4 -10.13 -10.39 -20.05
C SER A 4 -9.11 -9.31 -20.38
N GLU A 5 -9.57 -8.15 -20.83
CA GLU A 5 -8.68 -7.06 -21.20
C GLU A 5 -9.40 -5.73 -21.08
N LEU A 6 -8.64 -4.68 -20.80
CA LEU A 6 -9.14 -3.32 -20.62
C LEU A 6 -8.88 -2.52 -21.89
N THR A 7 -9.55 -2.86 -22.98
CA THR A 7 -9.30 -2.27 -24.28
C THR A 7 -10.38 -1.29 -24.74
N ASN A 8 -11.54 -1.26 -24.09
CA ASN A 8 -12.60 -0.34 -24.47
C ASN A 8 -12.73 0.81 -23.48
N GLU A 9 -13.38 1.89 -23.93
CA GLU A 9 -13.51 3.11 -23.13
C GLU A 9 -14.26 2.89 -21.82
N ALA A 10 -15.26 2.01 -21.80
CA ALA A 10 -16.04 1.74 -20.60
C ALA A 10 -15.17 1.10 -19.51
N ASP A 11 -14.31 0.16 -19.89
CA ASP A 11 -13.41 -0.50 -18.94
C ASP A 11 -12.40 0.48 -18.37
N LEU A 12 -11.84 1.35 -19.23
CA LEU A 12 -10.89 2.37 -18.79
C LEU A 12 -11.54 3.40 -17.88
N ALA A 13 -12.78 3.81 -18.20
CA ALA A 13 -13.51 4.76 -17.37
C ALA A 13 -13.81 4.15 -15.99
N ASP A 14 -14.17 2.88 -15.93
CA ASP A 14 -14.44 2.20 -14.67
C ASP A 14 -13.18 2.07 -13.83
N LEU A 15 -12.04 1.78 -14.46
CA LEU A 15 -10.77 1.71 -13.77
C LEU A 15 -10.37 3.06 -13.18
N GLN A 16 -10.54 4.14 -13.94
CA GLN A 16 -10.27 5.49 -13.46
C GLN A 16 -11.18 5.88 -12.30
N ARG A 17 -12.45 5.51 -12.41
CA ARG A 17 -13.43 5.78 -11.35
C ARG A 17 -13.07 5.05 -10.07
N PHE A 18 -12.64 3.80 -10.19
CA PHE A 18 -12.18 3.01 -9.06
C PHE A 18 -10.97 3.67 -8.39
N ARG A 19 -10.00 4.13 -9.17
CA ARG A 19 -8.82 4.82 -8.64
C ARG A 19 -9.19 6.09 -7.88
N LEU A 20 -10.15 6.86 -8.40
CA LEU A 20 -10.60 8.07 -7.74
C LEU A 20 -11.31 7.76 -6.42
N LEU A 21 -12.10 6.69 -6.38
CA LEU A 21 -12.78 6.27 -5.15
C LEU A 21 -11.77 5.85 -4.10
N VAL A 22 -10.78 5.05 -4.48
CA VAL A 22 -9.73 4.61 -3.55
C VAL A 22 -8.93 5.81 -3.04
N ALA A 23 -8.58 6.73 -3.93
CA ALA A 23 -7.82 7.92 -3.54
C ALA A 23 -8.58 8.79 -2.54
N ALA A 24 -9.91 8.80 -2.61
CA ALA A 24 -10.76 9.62 -1.74
C ALA A 24 -11.03 8.98 -0.38
N ILE A 25 -10.71 7.71 -0.18
CA ILE A 25 -10.93 7.04 1.10
C ILE A 25 -9.99 7.65 2.15
N ARG A 26 -10.56 8.14 3.24
CA ARG A 26 -9.79 8.81 4.30
C ARG A 26 -9.68 8.01 5.57
N ASP A 27 -10.57 7.03 5.79
CA ASP A 27 -10.63 6.26 7.02
C ASP A 27 -9.70 5.05 7.00
N TYR A 28 -9.11 4.75 5.85
CA TYR A 28 -8.20 3.63 5.69
C TYR A 28 -6.99 4.08 4.89
N ALA A 29 -5.83 3.65 5.32
CA ALA A 29 -4.60 3.83 4.54
C ALA A 29 -4.57 2.73 3.49
N VAL A 30 -4.62 3.12 2.22
CA VAL A 30 -4.58 2.19 1.09
C VAL A 30 -3.42 2.61 0.18
N TYR A 31 -2.51 1.70 -0.05
CA TYR A 31 -1.39 1.97 -0.95
C TYR A 31 -0.95 0.68 -1.62
N MET A 32 -0.29 0.85 -2.75
CA MET A 32 0.19 -0.27 -3.55
C MET A 32 1.70 -0.26 -3.60
N LEU A 33 2.27 -1.46 -3.66
CA LEU A 33 3.71 -1.66 -3.73
C LEU A 33 4.05 -2.38 -5.03
N ASP A 34 5.22 -2.08 -5.58
CA ASP A 34 5.77 -2.91 -6.65
C ASP A 34 6.35 -4.21 -6.06
N ALA A 35 6.87 -5.07 -6.92
CA ALA A 35 7.38 -6.38 -6.50
C ALA A 35 8.56 -6.27 -5.54
N ASN A 36 9.25 -5.14 -5.51
CA ASN A 36 10.40 -4.90 -4.66
C ASN A 36 10.05 -4.16 -3.36
N GLY A 37 8.77 -3.84 -3.15
CA GLY A 37 8.34 -3.20 -1.92
C GLY A 37 8.38 -1.68 -1.95
N HIS A 38 8.51 -1.07 -3.12
CA HIS A 38 8.48 0.39 -3.26
C HIS A 38 7.06 0.88 -3.48
N VAL A 39 6.73 2.00 -2.87
CA VAL A 39 5.39 2.58 -2.94
C VAL A 39 5.12 3.15 -4.33
N VAL A 40 4.00 2.73 -4.93
CA VAL A 40 3.60 3.22 -6.26
C VAL A 40 2.29 4.01 -6.22
N SER A 41 1.49 3.86 -5.18
CA SER A 41 0.27 4.67 -5.00
C SER A 41 0.05 4.96 -3.52
N TRP A 42 -0.75 6.01 -3.25
CA TRP A 42 -0.95 6.50 -1.89
C TRP A 42 -2.28 7.23 -1.82
N ASN A 43 -3.17 6.83 -0.93
CA ASN A 43 -4.46 7.49 -0.83
C ASN A 43 -4.49 8.54 0.29
N ALA A 44 -5.61 9.24 0.42
CA ALA A 44 -5.78 10.27 1.43
C ALA A 44 -5.69 9.72 2.86
N GLY A 45 -6.20 8.52 3.09
CA GLY A 45 -6.09 7.86 4.39
C GLY A 45 -4.64 7.55 4.77
N ALA A 46 -3.85 7.10 3.80
CA ALA A 46 -2.44 6.83 4.04
C ALA A 46 -1.69 8.11 4.42
N GLN A 47 -1.97 9.21 3.74
CA GLN A 47 -1.38 10.51 4.10
C GLN A 47 -1.80 10.95 5.50
N ARG A 48 -3.08 10.81 5.81
CA ARG A 48 -3.62 11.20 7.11
C ARG A 48 -3.03 10.40 8.27
N PHE A 49 -2.95 9.08 8.11
CA PHE A 49 -2.52 8.21 9.21
C PHE A 49 -1.01 8.08 9.33
N LYS A 50 -0.29 8.15 8.21
CA LYS A 50 1.16 7.93 8.21
C LYS A 50 1.95 9.23 8.16
N GLY A 51 1.33 10.32 7.73
CA GLY A 51 1.96 11.64 7.74
C GLY A 51 2.81 11.96 6.51
N TYR A 52 2.99 11.03 5.59
CA TYR A 52 3.71 11.27 4.33
C TYR A 52 2.75 11.72 3.26
N SER A 53 3.16 12.68 2.43
CA SER A 53 2.45 12.96 1.19
C SER A 53 2.80 11.94 0.13
N GLU A 54 1.99 11.86 -0.93
CA GLU A 54 2.28 10.96 -2.05
C GLU A 54 3.64 11.26 -2.67
N ASP A 55 3.95 12.55 -2.87
CA ASP A 55 5.21 12.94 -3.48
C ASP A 55 6.43 12.54 -2.64
N GLU A 56 6.30 12.62 -1.32
CA GLU A 56 7.38 12.23 -0.42
C GLU A 56 7.63 10.73 -0.41
N ILE A 57 6.55 9.94 -0.50
CA ILE A 57 6.62 8.51 -0.23
C ILE A 57 6.74 7.65 -1.47
N ARG A 58 6.29 8.14 -2.62
CA ARG A 58 6.36 7.37 -3.87
C ARG A 58 7.80 6.99 -4.18
N GLY A 59 8.04 5.73 -4.46
CA GLY A 59 9.38 5.20 -4.71
C GLY A 59 10.15 4.80 -3.47
N GLN A 60 9.66 5.14 -2.28
CA GLN A 60 10.30 4.74 -1.04
C GLN A 60 9.93 3.31 -0.66
N HIS A 61 10.82 2.61 0.01
CA HIS A 61 10.57 1.25 0.44
C HIS A 61 9.64 1.23 1.65
N PHE A 62 8.68 0.32 1.67
CA PHE A 62 7.65 0.26 2.69
C PHE A 62 8.18 -0.15 4.08
N SER A 63 9.40 -0.67 4.16
CA SER A 63 10.01 -1.04 5.43
C SER A 63 10.09 0.14 6.40
N ARG A 64 10.11 1.36 5.90
CA ARG A 64 10.17 2.54 6.73
C ARG A 64 8.95 2.77 7.61
N PHE A 65 7.84 2.08 7.32
CA PHE A 65 6.64 2.15 8.14
C PHE A 65 6.69 1.21 9.35
N TYR A 66 7.72 0.38 9.43
CA TYR A 66 7.89 -0.60 10.50
C TYR A 66 8.80 -0.05 11.59
N THR A 67 8.65 -0.58 12.81
CA THR A 67 9.57 -0.26 13.89
C THR A 67 10.97 -0.76 13.56
N LEU A 68 11.98 -0.20 14.23
CA LEU A 68 13.35 -0.66 14.04
C LEU A 68 13.50 -2.13 14.42
N GLU A 69 12.80 -2.56 15.48
CA GLU A 69 12.81 -3.95 15.92
C GLU A 69 12.27 -4.88 14.83
N ASP A 70 11.16 -4.51 14.22
CA ASP A 70 10.56 -5.31 13.16
C ASP A 70 11.39 -5.30 11.89
N GLN A 71 12.03 -4.18 11.57
CA GLN A 71 12.96 -4.11 10.44
C GLN A 71 14.12 -5.07 10.65
N ALA A 72 14.71 -5.07 11.84
CA ALA A 72 15.83 -5.95 12.18
C ALA A 72 15.43 -7.42 12.16
N ALA A 73 14.19 -7.72 12.52
CA ALA A 73 13.66 -9.10 12.52
C ALA A 73 13.24 -9.59 11.14
N GLY A 74 13.33 -8.76 10.11
CA GLY A 74 12.95 -9.16 8.75
C GLY A 74 11.45 -9.22 8.50
N VAL A 75 10.65 -8.55 9.34
CA VAL A 75 9.19 -8.57 9.22
C VAL A 75 8.71 -8.00 7.89
N PRO A 76 9.22 -6.83 7.42
CA PRO A 76 8.79 -6.30 6.11
C PRO A 76 9.07 -7.26 4.96
N GLN A 77 10.23 -7.88 4.94
CA GLN A 77 10.61 -8.79 3.87
C GLN A 77 9.72 -10.05 3.86
N ALA A 78 9.36 -10.56 5.03
CA ALA A 78 8.46 -11.70 5.14
C ALA A 78 7.05 -11.33 4.65
N ALA A 79 6.57 -10.13 4.99
CA ALA A 79 5.27 -9.64 4.52
C ALA A 79 5.25 -9.51 3.00
N LEU A 80 6.31 -8.98 2.42
CA LEU A 80 6.41 -8.83 0.97
C LEU A 80 6.42 -10.18 0.27
N ARG A 81 7.17 -11.15 0.79
CA ARG A 81 7.18 -12.50 0.21
C ARG A 81 5.80 -13.15 0.26
N THR A 82 5.08 -12.98 1.36
CA THR A 82 3.73 -13.52 1.49
C THR A 82 2.77 -12.85 0.50
N ALA A 83 2.84 -11.53 0.38
CA ALA A 83 2.01 -10.78 -0.55
C ALA A 83 2.30 -11.18 -1.99
N ALA A 84 3.57 -11.35 -2.34
CA ALA A 84 3.97 -11.75 -3.69
C ALA A 84 3.49 -13.16 -4.03
N ALA A 85 3.57 -14.09 -3.07
CA ALA A 85 3.14 -15.47 -3.29
C ALA A 85 1.63 -15.62 -3.38
N ASN A 86 0.89 -14.85 -2.57
CA ASN A 86 -0.56 -14.99 -2.45
C ASN A 86 -1.33 -13.85 -3.13
N GLY A 87 -0.63 -12.85 -3.66
CA GLY A 87 -1.23 -11.64 -4.23
C GLY A 87 -1.63 -10.61 -3.20
N ARG A 88 -1.65 -10.98 -1.93
CA ARG A 88 -2.16 -10.13 -0.86
C ARG A 88 -1.59 -10.55 0.49
N PHE A 89 -1.39 -9.57 1.36
CA PHE A 89 -0.98 -9.79 2.74
C PHE A 89 -1.83 -8.92 3.65
N GLU A 90 -2.31 -9.51 4.74
CA GLU A 90 -3.07 -8.80 5.77
C GLU A 90 -2.42 -9.05 7.13
N ALA A 91 -2.26 -8.00 7.93
CA ALA A 91 -1.72 -8.14 9.27
C ALA A 91 -2.07 -6.94 10.12
N GLU A 92 -1.99 -7.13 11.44
CA GLU A 92 -2.06 -6.04 12.38
C GLU A 92 -0.73 -5.94 13.11
N GLY A 93 -0.35 -4.75 13.49
CA GLY A 93 0.89 -4.55 14.21
C GLY A 93 1.23 -3.08 14.39
N TRP A 94 2.34 -2.87 15.06
CA TRP A 94 2.85 -1.52 15.25
C TRP A 94 3.48 -1.00 13.97
N ARG A 95 3.16 0.24 13.67
CA ARG A 95 3.74 0.96 12.54
C ARG A 95 4.24 2.32 13.03
N VAL A 96 5.04 2.99 12.20
CA VAL A 96 5.68 4.26 12.56
C VAL A 96 5.26 5.32 11.55
N ARG A 97 4.84 6.48 12.06
CA ARG A 97 4.50 7.64 11.24
C ARG A 97 5.76 8.40 10.84
N LYS A 98 5.59 9.36 9.94
CA LYS A 98 6.67 10.25 9.51
C LYS A 98 7.35 10.95 10.70
N ASP A 99 6.58 11.33 11.71
CA ASP A 99 7.08 12.03 12.88
C ASP A 99 7.73 11.10 13.93
N GLY A 100 7.80 9.81 13.65
CA GLY A 100 8.41 8.84 14.55
C GLY A 100 7.47 8.23 15.57
N THR A 101 6.22 8.68 15.63
CA THR A 101 5.27 8.11 16.60
C THR A 101 4.77 6.77 16.13
N ARG A 102 4.48 5.89 17.08
CA ARG A 102 3.98 4.54 16.82
C ARG A 102 2.45 4.52 16.91
N PHE A 103 1.85 3.65 16.12
CA PHE A 103 0.42 3.41 16.17
C PHE A 103 0.12 1.96 15.80
N TRP A 104 -0.97 1.43 16.32
CA TRP A 104 -1.43 0.09 15.98
C TRP A 104 -2.23 0.16 14.69
N ALA A 105 -1.82 -0.61 13.69
CA ALA A 105 -2.41 -0.55 12.37
C ALA A 105 -2.92 -1.91 11.92
N SER A 106 -4.05 -1.90 11.25
CA SER A 106 -4.51 -3.03 10.45
C SER A 106 -4.15 -2.73 9.00
N VAL A 107 -3.37 -3.58 8.39
CA VAL A 107 -2.73 -3.30 7.10
C VAL A 107 -3.09 -4.37 6.09
N VAL A 108 -3.43 -3.93 4.89
CA VAL A 108 -3.59 -4.80 3.72
C VAL A 108 -2.61 -4.32 2.67
N ILE A 109 -1.82 -5.25 2.16
CA ILE A 109 -0.82 -4.96 1.12
C ILE A 109 -1.17 -5.78 -0.11
N ASP A 110 -1.39 -5.09 -1.23
CA ASP A 110 -1.52 -5.73 -2.53
C ASP A 110 -0.29 -5.41 -3.35
N VAL A 111 0.32 -6.43 -3.92
CA VAL A 111 1.50 -6.28 -4.78
C VAL A 111 1.03 -6.25 -6.22
N ILE A 112 1.44 -5.19 -6.94
CA ILE A 112 1.12 -5.05 -8.35
C ILE A 112 2.06 -5.97 -9.12
N PRO A 113 1.54 -6.95 -9.88
CA PRO A 113 2.41 -7.80 -10.69
C PRO A 113 3.01 -7.00 -11.84
N ASP A 114 4.19 -7.38 -12.23
CA ASP A 114 4.88 -6.76 -13.37
C ASP A 114 4.25 -7.13 -14.70
#